data_285f7c7997051806b0633fac135ee7da
#
_entry.id   285f7c7997051806b0633fac135ee7da
#
_cell.length_a   1.000
_cell.length_b   1.000
_cell.length_c   1.000
_cell.angle_alpha   90.00
_cell.angle_beta   90.00
_cell.angle_gamma   90.00
#
_symmetry.space_group_name_H-M   'P 1'
#
loop_
_entity.id
_entity.type
_entity.pdbx_description
1 polymer ?
#
loop_
_entity_poly.entity_id
_entity_poly.type
_entity_poly.pdbx_seq_one_letter_code
_entity_poly.pdbx_strand_id
1 'polypeptide(L)'
;MGQTLSEPVVEKKSENGASDSLIFGVSSMQGWRISMEDAHAAVLKYHANGEDEKSIPEDKRLSFFGVYDGHGGDKVAIYTGDHLHEIVAKQEAFKERDIKKALQDGFLATDRAILSDPKYEEEVSGCTASVGVISKDKIWVANAGDSRTVLGIKGRAKPLSYDHKPQNEAEKARIQAAGGFVDFGRVNGNLALSRAIGDFEFKKSAELPPEQQIVTAYPDVEIHDITEDDEFVVLACDGIWDCQSSQAVIEFVRRGIVAKQDLAAICENMMDNCLASNSDTGGVGCDNMTMVIVGLLQGRTKEQWYEDIAKRVANGEGPCAPPEYAEFRGPGVHHNNDDSADDIDMDLDQRFRPNNGMGGRIILLGDGTEISTEAPDSEMFDQDDEDKDSEPEKTDAKDNSRTAREETPGPSSKSSNTQEATESPSSVNTEKSETPAKDTTVPEKIVPGSSAEGKSNK
;
A
#
# COMPACT_ATOMS: atom_id res chain seq x y z
N MET A 1 0.40 18.99 -2.55
CA MET A 1 1.22 19.18 -1.33
C MET A 1 0.28 19.59 -0.21
N GLY A 2 0.24 18.82 0.88
CA GLY A 2 -0.52 19.15 2.08
C GLY A 2 0.05 20.39 2.76
N GLN A 3 -0.76 21.07 3.57
CA GLN A 3 -0.27 22.15 4.43
C GLN A 3 0.60 21.54 5.54
N THR A 4 1.69 22.21 5.87
CA THR A 4 2.64 21.78 6.90
C THR A 4 2.61 22.71 8.10
N LEU A 5 2.98 22.18 9.27
CA LEU A 5 3.14 22.94 10.50
C LEU A 5 4.45 23.76 10.45
N SER A 6 4.59 24.75 11.34
CA SER A 6 5.84 25.50 11.55
C SER A 6 6.89 24.68 12.32
N GLU A 7 6.46 23.70 13.10
CA GLU A 7 7.29 22.75 13.84
C GLU A 7 6.65 21.36 13.75
N PRO A 8 7.43 20.27 13.64
CA PRO A 8 6.86 18.92 13.51
C PRO A 8 6.33 18.43 14.86
N VAL A 9 5.25 17.66 14.84
CA VAL A 9 4.76 16.90 16.00
C VAL A 9 5.53 15.59 16.05
N VAL A 10 6.52 15.53 16.96
CA VAL A 10 7.44 14.39 17.09
C VAL A 10 7.02 13.39 18.18
N GLU A 11 5.90 13.66 18.88
CA GLU A 11 5.34 12.71 19.82
C GLU A 11 4.91 11.43 19.10
N LYS A 12 5.32 10.30 19.64
CA LYS A 12 5.07 9.00 19.05
C LYS A 12 4.05 8.22 19.87
N LYS A 13 3.17 7.50 19.17
CA LYS A 13 2.24 6.54 19.79
C LYS A 13 2.75 5.15 19.50
N SER A 14 3.25 4.47 20.53
CA SER A 14 3.96 3.19 20.37
C SER A 14 3.35 2.10 21.22
N GLU A 15 3.36 0.87 20.68
CA GLU A 15 2.89 -0.33 21.35
C GLU A 15 3.83 -1.50 21.05
N ASN A 16 3.98 -2.42 22.01
CA ASN A 16 4.65 -3.71 21.85
C ASN A 16 3.71 -4.83 22.28
N GLY A 17 3.83 -5.97 21.65
CA GLY A 17 3.08 -7.15 22.04
C GLY A 17 3.83 -8.44 21.71
N ALA A 18 3.40 -9.53 22.34
CA ALA A 18 4.00 -10.84 22.14
C ALA A 18 2.96 -11.96 22.24
N SER A 19 3.19 -13.02 21.48
CA SER A 19 2.53 -14.33 21.59
C SER A 19 3.58 -15.42 21.65
N ASP A 20 3.16 -16.69 21.64
CA ASP A 20 4.08 -17.82 21.62
C ASP A 20 4.89 -17.91 20.31
N SER A 21 4.40 -17.32 19.21
CA SER A 21 5.01 -17.42 17.87
C SER A 21 5.55 -16.12 17.31
N LEU A 22 5.06 -14.98 17.79
CA LEU A 22 5.37 -13.66 17.26
C LEU A 22 5.63 -12.64 18.38
N ILE A 23 6.47 -11.67 18.07
CA ILE A 23 6.58 -10.41 18.81
C ILE A 23 6.33 -9.27 17.84
N PHE A 24 5.78 -8.15 18.30
CA PHE A 24 5.66 -6.97 17.45
C PHE A 24 5.97 -5.69 18.20
N GLY A 25 6.36 -4.67 17.45
CA GLY A 25 6.38 -3.28 17.84
C GLY A 25 5.73 -2.44 16.76
N VAL A 26 4.95 -1.46 17.16
CA VAL A 26 4.36 -0.47 16.28
C VAL A 26 4.62 0.92 16.84
N SER A 27 4.82 1.87 15.95
CA SER A 27 4.85 3.29 16.29
C SER A 27 4.21 4.11 15.18
N SER A 28 3.67 5.27 15.55
CA SER A 28 3.15 6.27 14.61
C SER A 28 3.47 7.69 15.08
N MET A 29 3.72 8.59 14.11
CA MET A 29 4.10 9.99 14.33
C MET A 29 3.46 10.88 13.29
N GLN A 30 2.92 12.03 13.71
CA GLN A 30 2.27 12.99 12.80
C GLN A 30 3.28 13.72 11.89
N GLY A 31 4.49 14.03 12.40
CA GLY A 31 5.49 14.77 11.64
C GLY A 31 5.10 16.21 11.33
N TRP A 32 5.34 16.65 10.10
CA TRP A 32 5.09 18.03 9.66
C TRP A 32 3.65 18.28 9.19
N ARG A 33 2.82 17.25 9.00
CA ARG A 33 1.42 17.39 8.54
C ARG A 33 0.55 18.07 9.61
N ILE A 34 -0.52 18.77 9.17
CA ILE A 34 -1.45 19.45 10.09
C ILE A 34 -2.38 18.48 10.81
N SER A 35 -2.56 17.27 10.28
CA SER A 35 -3.36 16.18 10.84
C SER A 35 -2.59 14.87 10.85
N MET A 36 -3.02 13.94 11.69
CA MET A 36 -2.59 12.55 11.68
C MET A 36 -3.70 11.73 11.03
N GLU A 37 -3.47 11.29 9.80
CA GLU A 37 -4.47 10.57 9.01
C GLU A 37 -4.18 9.06 8.93
N ASP A 38 -3.02 8.60 9.41
CA ASP A 38 -2.67 7.19 9.50
C ASP A 38 -3.40 6.47 10.64
N ALA A 39 -3.73 5.21 10.40
CA ALA A 39 -4.18 4.26 11.40
C ALA A 39 -3.44 2.93 11.27
N HIS A 40 -3.54 2.08 12.30
CA HIS A 40 -2.96 0.73 12.28
C HIS A 40 -3.82 -0.26 13.06
N ALA A 41 -3.56 -1.56 12.86
CA ALA A 41 -4.14 -2.63 13.66
C ALA A 41 -3.07 -3.68 13.99
N ALA A 42 -3.09 -4.21 15.23
CA ALA A 42 -2.22 -5.29 15.67
C ALA A 42 -3.01 -6.27 16.55
N VAL A 43 -3.39 -7.41 15.98
CA VAL A 43 -4.24 -8.42 16.63
C VAL A 43 -3.47 -9.74 16.67
N LEU A 44 -2.88 -10.06 17.83
CA LEU A 44 -2.10 -11.29 18.02
C LEU A 44 -2.95 -12.57 18.01
N LYS A 45 -4.23 -12.45 18.39
CA LYS A 45 -5.16 -13.58 18.48
C LYS A 45 -6.32 -13.33 17.53
N TYR A 46 -6.10 -13.72 16.29
CA TYR A 46 -7.03 -13.45 15.19
C TYR A 46 -7.82 -14.70 14.80
N HIS A 47 -9.14 -14.66 14.99
CA HIS A 47 -10.05 -15.78 14.72
C HIS A 47 -11.46 -15.26 14.39
N ALA A 48 -12.29 -16.15 13.86
CA ALA A 48 -13.67 -15.80 13.56
C ALA A 48 -14.47 -15.48 14.84
N ASN A 49 -15.39 -14.53 14.74
CA ASN A 49 -16.25 -14.17 15.85
C ASN A 49 -17.07 -15.37 16.35
N GLY A 50 -16.95 -15.64 17.66
CA GLY A 50 -17.64 -16.77 18.32
C GLY A 50 -16.84 -18.08 18.33
N GLU A 51 -15.67 -18.13 17.72
CA GLU A 51 -14.72 -19.23 17.93
C GLU A 51 -14.06 -19.12 19.32
N ASP A 52 -13.97 -20.22 20.05
CA ASP A 52 -13.18 -20.27 21.29
C ASP A 52 -11.71 -20.45 20.90
N GLU A 53 -10.88 -19.44 21.18
CA GLU A 53 -9.43 -19.46 20.92
C GLU A 53 -8.77 -20.76 21.40
N LYS A 54 -9.21 -21.30 22.56
CA LYS A 54 -8.67 -22.53 23.13
C LYS A 54 -8.98 -23.77 22.28
N SER A 55 -9.99 -23.70 21.43
CA SER A 55 -10.37 -24.76 20.50
C SER A 55 -9.55 -24.75 19.21
N ILE A 56 -8.85 -23.64 18.91
CA ILE A 56 -8.07 -23.49 17.68
C ILE A 56 -6.72 -24.18 17.88
N PRO A 57 -6.38 -25.20 17.07
CA PRO A 57 -5.07 -25.82 17.08
C PRO A 57 -3.96 -24.78 16.87
N GLU A 58 -2.82 -24.95 17.53
CA GLU A 58 -1.70 -24.00 17.50
C GLU A 58 -1.23 -23.68 16.06
N ASP A 59 -1.19 -24.69 15.20
CA ASP A 59 -0.83 -24.59 13.79
C ASP A 59 -1.85 -23.80 12.93
N LYS A 60 -3.04 -23.53 13.49
CA LYS A 60 -4.13 -22.79 12.83
C LYS A 60 -4.40 -21.41 13.43
N ARG A 61 -3.64 -21.03 14.44
CA ARG A 61 -3.74 -19.70 15.02
C ARG A 61 -3.22 -18.66 14.03
N LEU A 62 -3.91 -17.54 13.97
CA LEU A 62 -3.57 -16.41 13.10
C LEU A 62 -3.31 -15.17 13.94
N SER A 63 -2.50 -14.28 13.39
CA SER A 63 -2.34 -12.91 13.84
C SER A 63 -2.57 -11.98 12.67
N PHE A 64 -3.04 -10.77 12.94
CA PHE A 64 -3.37 -9.77 11.93
C PHE A 64 -2.66 -8.46 12.26
N PHE A 65 -1.99 -7.88 11.26
CA PHE A 65 -1.32 -6.58 11.34
C PHE A 65 -1.71 -5.75 10.13
N GLY A 66 -1.96 -4.45 10.31
CA GLY A 66 -2.32 -3.58 9.21
C GLY A 66 -1.83 -2.15 9.43
N VAL A 67 -1.46 -1.50 8.33
CA VAL A 67 -1.17 -0.06 8.25
C VAL A 67 -2.10 0.54 7.20
N TYR A 68 -2.70 1.68 7.54
CA TYR A 68 -3.72 2.38 6.77
C TYR A 68 -3.34 3.85 6.70
N ASP A 69 -2.81 4.26 5.57
CA ASP A 69 -2.38 5.63 5.30
C ASP A 69 -3.58 6.41 4.75
N GLY A 70 -4.05 7.38 5.52
CA GLY A 70 -5.23 8.16 5.21
C GLY A 70 -4.94 9.40 4.36
N HIS A 71 -5.88 9.75 3.50
CA HIS A 71 -5.82 10.99 2.73
C HIS A 71 -7.20 11.64 2.60
N GLY A 72 -7.20 12.98 2.55
CA GLY A 72 -8.44 13.75 2.50
C GLY A 72 -9.25 13.72 3.80
N GLY A 73 -8.65 13.27 4.89
CA GLY A 73 -9.21 13.10 6.22
C GLY A 73 -8.87 11.75 6.84
N ASP A 74 -9.05 11.64 8.15
CA ASP A 74 -8.65 10.48 8.97
C ASP A 74 -9.74 9.41 9.13
N LYS A 75 -11.00 9.72 8.80
CA LYS A 75 -12.15 8.88 9.19
C LYS A 75 -12.15 7.50 8.55
N VAL A 76 -11.81 7.39 7.26
CA VAL A 76 -11.79 6.11 6.57
C VAL A 76 -10.63 5.25 7.06
N ALA A 77 -9.46 5.85 7.33
CA ALA A 77 -8.32 5.13 7.89
C ALA A 77 -8.63 4.60 9.30
N ILE A 78 -9.21 5.42 10.17
CA ILE A 78 -9.64 5.01 11.52
C ILE A 78 -10.68 3.88 11.45
N TYR A 79 -11.73 4.05 10.60
CA TYR A 79 -12.73 3.00 10.43
C TYR A 79 -12.10 1.67 9.97
N THR A 80 -11.19 1.75 9.02
CA THR A 80 -10.51 0.58 8.46
C THR A 80 -9.64 -0.10 9.52
N GLY A 81 -8.89 0.66 10.31
CA GLY A 81 -8.09 0.16 11.43
C GLY A 81 -8.93 -0.58 12.48
N ASP A 82 -10.09 0.00 12.81
CA ASP A 82 -10.98 -0.56 13.83
C ASP A 82 -11.76 -1.79 13.34
N HIS A 83 -12.06 -1.91 12.02
CA HIS A 83 -13.08 -2.85 11.56
C HIS A 83 -12.63 -3.84 10.48
N LEU A 84 -11.59 -3.55 9.67
CA LEU A 84 -11.21 -4.42 8.55
C LEU A 84 -10.93 -5.86 9.01
N HIS A 85 -10.17 -6.04 10.08
CA HIS A 85 -9.87 -7.37 10.63
C HIS A 85 -11.14 -8.13 11.03
N GLU A 86 -12.13 -7.45 11.65
CA GLU A 86 -13.40 -8.07 11.97
C GLU A 86 -14.25 -8.41 10.75
N ILE A 87 -14.22 -7.53 9.72
CA ILE A 87 -14.98 -7.72 8.48
C ILE A 87 -14.40 -8.91 7.70
N VAL A 88 -13.06 -9.04 7.62
CA VAL A 88 -12.38 -10.19 7.03
C VAL A 88 -12.74 -11.48 7.78
N ALA A 89 -12.72 -11.48 9.11
CA ALA A 89 -13.07 -12.64 9.92
C ALA A 89 -14.55 -13.10 9.76
N LYS A 90 -15.42 -12.21 9.29
CA LYS A 90 -16.84 -12.53 9.01
C LYS A 90 -17.07 -13.15 7.63
N GLN A 91 -16.09 -13.12 6.73
CA GLN A 91 -16.23 -13.70 5.39
C GLN A 91 -16.34 -15.22 5.45
N GLU A 92 -17.15 -15.82 4.57
CA GLU A 92 -17.29 -17.28 4.51
C GLU A 92 -15.97 -17.96 4.19
N ALA A 93 -15.20 -17.38 3.26
CA ALA A 93 -13.87 -17.87 2.92
C ALA A 93 -12.91 -17.94 4.13
N PHE A 94 -13.05 -17.06 5.13
CA PHE A 94 -12.25 -17.11 6.36
C PHE A 94 -12.57 -18.37 7.19
N LYS A 95 -13.85 -18.73 7.29
CA LYS A 95 -14.28 -19.94 7.98
C LYS A 95 -13.80 -21.22 7.26
N GLU A 96 -13.74 -21.15 5.92
CA GLU A 96 -13.19 -22.21 5.07
C GLU A 96 -11.66 -22.26 5.07
N ARG A 97 -11.00 -21.31 5.78
CA ARG A 97 -9.54 -21.15 5.82
C ARG A 97 -8.91 -20.76 4.48
N ASP A 98 -9.68 -20.25 3.53
CA ASP A 98 -9.16 -19.56 2.34
C ASP A 98 -8.89 -18.09 2.71
N ILE A 99 -7.71 -17.86 3.34
CA ILE A 99 -7.32 -16.54 3.83
C ILE A 99 -7.14 -15.54 2.69
N LYS A 100 -6.62 -16.00 1.53
CA LYS A 100 -6.48 -15.13 0.35
C LYS A 100 -7.83 -14.57 -0.07
N LYS A 101 -8.81 -15.44 -0.27
CA LYS A 101 -10.16 -15.04 -0.69
C LYS A 101 -10.85 -14.20 0.39
N ALA A 102 -10.66 -14.55 1.67
CA ALA A 102 -11.23 -13.80 2.78
C ALA A 102 -10.71 -12.36 2.84
N LEU A 103 -9.43 -12.13 2.58
CA LEU A 103 -8.83 -10.80 2.48
C LEU A 103 -9.43 -10.02 1.31
N GLN A 104 -9.50 -10.61 0.11
CA GLN A 104 -10.08 -9.97 -1.06
C GLN A 104 -11.55 -9.58 -0.84
N ASP A 105 -12.36 -10.50 -0.32
CA ASP A 105 -13.76 -10.24 -0.03
C ASP A 105 -13.94 -9.22 1.11
N GLY A 106 -13.07 -9.28 2.12
CA GLY A 106 -13.10 -8.39 3.28
C GLY A 106 -12.78 -6.93 2.93
N PHE A 107 -11.79 -6.68 2.07
CA PHE A 107 -11.47 -5.32 1.61
C PHE A 107 -12.67 -4.71 0.88
N LEU A 108 -13.27 -5.43 -0.07
CA LEU A 108 -14.48 -4.97 -0.76
C LEU A 108 -15.69 -4.85 0.16
N ALA A 109 -15.78 -5.70 1.17
CA ALA A 109 -16.85 -5.63 2.17
C ALA A 109 -16.69 -4.40 3.08
N THR A 110 -15.47 -3.94 3.33
CA THR A 110 -15.19 -2.73 4.09
C THR A 110 -15.71 -1.49 3.36
N ASP A 111 -15.44 -1.36 2.06
CA ASP A 111 -16.05 -0.30 1.25
C ASP A 111 -17.58 -0.29 1.37
N ARG A 112 -18.19 -1.48 1.23
CA ARG A 112 -19.66 -1.60 1.36
C ARG A 112 -20.17 -1.23 2.75
N ALA A 113 -19.42 -1.58 3.79
CA ALA A 113 -19.79 -1.27 5.17
C ALA A 113 -19.74 0.24 5.44
N ILE A 114 -18.69 0.92 4.97
CA ILE A 114 -18.56 2.38 5.09
C ILE A 114 -19.70 3.07 4.34
N LEU A 115 -19.97 2.70 3.07
CA LEU A 115 -21.06 3.27 2.26
C LEU A 115 -22.46 3.05 2.87
N SER A 116 -22.63 2.01 3.68
CA SER A 116 -23.90 1.68 4.33
C SER A 116 -24.12 2.40 5.66
N ASP A 117 -23.09 3.04 6.21
CA ASP A 117 -23.18 3.78 7.47
C ASP A 117 -23.50 5.27 7.19
N PRO A 118 -24.65 5.80 7.65
CA PRO A 118 -25.03 7.19 7.45
C PRO A 118 -24.00 8.24 7.94
N LYS A 119 -23.07 7.84 8.84
CA LYS A 119 -22.01 8.73 9.31
C LYS A 119 -21.01 9.09 8.22
N TYR A 120 -20.93 8.28 7.17
CA TYR A 120 -19.98 8.41 6.06
C TYR A 120 -20.66 8.82 4.74
N GLU A 121 -21.94 9.27 4.76
CA GLU A 121 -22.72 9.62 3.54
C GLU A 121 -22.02 10.72 2.71
N GLU A 122 -21.40 11.70 3.37
CA GLU A 122 -20.68 12.81 2.73
C GLU A 122 -19.15 12.65 2.83
N GLU A 123 -18.66 11.46 3.20
CA GLU A 123 -17.24 11.24 3.40
C GLU A 123 -16.49 11.16 2.07
N VAL A 124 -15.39 11.91 1.96
CA VAL A 124 -14.56 12.00 0.76
C VAL A 124 -13.17 11.40 0.95
N SER A 125 -12.81 11.10 2.20
CA SER A 125 -11.50 10.52 2.50
C SER A 125 -11.36 9.09 1.99
N GLY A 126 -10.13 8.66 1.84
CA GLY A 126 -9.75 7.30 1.56
C GLY A 126 -8.53 6.91 2.38
N CYS A 127 -8.14 5.64 2.29
CA CYS A 127 -6.87 5.18 2.83
C CYS A 127 -6.30 4.03 2.02
N THR A 128 -4.97 3.91 2.05
CA THR A 128 -4.30 2.67 1.68
C THR A 128 -4.62 1.57 2.68
N ALA A 129 -4.32 0.32 2.34
CA ALA A 129 -4.36 -0.78 3.28
C ALA A 129 -3.26 -1.79 2.93
N SER A 130 -2.22 -1.90 3.78
CA SER A 130 -1.22 -2.94 3.72
C SER A 130 -1.38 -3.85 4.94
N VAL A 131 -1.78 -5.10 4.71
CA VAL A 131 -2.22 -6.03 5.75
C VAL A 131 -1.42 -7.33 5.67
N GLY A 132 -0.88 -7.77 6.81
CA GLY A 132 -0.26 -9.08 6.98
C GLY A 132 -1.09 -9.99 7.89
N VAL A 133 -1.53 -11.16 7.39
CA VAL A 133 -2.08 -12.24 8.21
C VAL A 133 -1.01 -13.32 8.34
N ILE A 134 -0.66 -13.67 9.57
CA ILE A 134 0.48 -14.53 9.85
C ILE A 134 0.03 -15.76 10.65
N SER A 135 0.34 -16.96 10.16
CA SER A 135 0.24 -18.22 10.87
C SER A 135 1.63 -18.70 11.31
N LYS A 136 1.70 -19.91 11.85
CA LYS A 136 2.97 -20.54 12.21
C LYS A 136 3.90 -20.79 11.00
N ASP A 137 3.31 -21.03 9.83
CA ASP A 137 4.00 -21.51 8.63
C ASP A 137 3.80 -20.67 7.38
N LYS A 138 2.90 -19.67 7.42
CA LYS A 138 2.58 -18.83 6.25
C LYS A 138 2.33 -17.39 6.62
N ILE A 139 2.65 -16.53 5.67
CA ILE A 139 2.30 -15.10 5.66
C ILE A 139 1.44 -14.85 4.42
N TRP A 140 0.28 -14.23 4.60
CA TRP A 140 -0.54 -13.65 3.53
C TRP A 140 -0.45 -12.13 3.65
N VAL A 141 -0.06 -11.47 2.59
CA VAL A 141 -0.04 -9.99 2.55
C VAL A 141 -1.03 -9.52 1.51
N ALA A 142 -2.00 -8.73 1.96
CA ALA A 142 -2.98 -8.06 1.11
C ALA A 142 -2.64 -6.57 1.04
N ASN A 143 -2.52 -6.03 -0.16
CA ASN A 143 -2.17 -4.63 -0.36
C ASN A 143 -3.13 -3.93 -1.33
N ALA A 144 -3.58 -2.73 -0.96
CA ALA A 144 -4.30 -1.79 -1.80
C ALA A 144 -3.77 -0.37 -1.51
N GLY A 145 -3.05 0.21 -2.46
CA GLY A 145 -2.36 1.50 -2.32
C GLY A 145 -0.84 1.36 -2.35
N ASP A 146 -0.15 2.37 -1.86
CA ASP A 146 1.31 2.53 -1.90
C ASP A 146 2.01 2.45 -0.52
N SER A 147 1.28 2.11 0.53
CA SER A 147 1.88 1.47 1.71
C SER A 147 2.49 0.14 1.30
N ARG A 148 3.50 -0.35 2.04
CA ARG A 148 4.25 -1.54 1.61
C ARG A 148 4.57 -2.47 2.77
N THR A 149 4.65 -3.77 2.45
CA THR A 149 5.10 -4.83 3.36
C THR A 149 6.33 -5.55 2.80
N VAL A 150 7.37 -5.66 3.64
CA VAL A 150 8.66 -6.25 3.28
C VAL A 150 9.08 -7.28 4.33
N LEU A 151 9.59 -8.43 3.88
CA LEU A 151 10.14 -9.49 4.73
C LEU A 151 11.67 -9.40 4.76
N GLY A 152 12.25 -9.47 5.95
CA GLY A 152 13.68 -9.59 6.17
C GLY A 152 14.12 -11.05 6.21
N ILE A 153 14.93 -11.47 5.23
CA ILE A 153 15.48 -12.83 5.12
C ILE A 153 16.99 -12.76 5.27
N LYS A 154 17.53 -13.10 6.43
CA LYS A 154 18.98 -12.95 6.71
C LYS A 154 19.50 -11.56 6.29
N GLY A 155 18.75 -10.51 6.63
CA GLY A 155 19.10 -9.13 6.34
C GLY A 155 18.87 -8.68 4.89
N ARG A 156 18.32 -9.51 4.02
CA ARG A 156 17.92 -9.15 2.66
C ARG A 156 16.44 -8.83 2.62
N ALA A 157 16.08 -7.76 1.94
CA ALA A 157 14.69 -7.38 1.73
C ALA A 157 14.04 -8.27 0.68
N LYS A 158 12.86 -8.82 0.99
CA LYS A 158 11.97 -9.49 0.05
C LYS A 158 10.63 -8.76 0.05
N PRO A 159 10.22 -8.10 -1.05
CA PRO A 159 8.89 -7.51 -1.16
C PRO A 159 7.81 -8.58 -0.97
N LEU A 160 6.81 -8.29 -0.15
CA LEU A 160 5.58 -9.06 -0.03
C LEU A 160 4.36 -8.26 -0.52
N SER A 161 4.57 -7.06 -1.01
CA SER A 161 3.58 -6.26 -1.72
C SER A 161 4.27 -5.34 -2.72
N TYR A 162 3.50 -4.84 -3.68
CA TYR A 162 3.94 -3.88 -4.69
C TYR A 162 3.02 -2.68 -4.67
N ASP A 163 3.59 -1.48 -4.77
CA ASP A 163 2.86 -0.23 -4.71
C ASP A 163 1.91 -0.06 -5.90
N HIS A 164 0.69 0.37 -5.65
CA HIS A 164 -0.31 0.65 -6.67
C HIS A 164 -0.27 2.12 -7.08
N LYS A 165 0.67 2.47 -7.96
CA LYS A 165 0.77 3.83 -8.51
C LYS A 165 -0.04 3.93 -9.82
N PRO A 166 -0.70 5.09 -10.10
CA PRO A 166 -1.55 5.26 -11.28
C PRO A 166 -0.85 5.03 -12.62
N GLN A 167 0.47 5.27 -12.71
CA GLN A 167 1.28 5.08 -13.91
C GLN A 167 1.63 3.62 -14.22
N ASN A 168 1.49 2.69 -13.26
CA ASN A 168 1.72 1.28 -13.48
C ASN A 168 0.80 0.76 -14.58
N GLU A 169 1.31 -0.01 -15.54
CA GLU A 169 0.57 -0.38 -16.75
C GLU A 169 -0.80 -1.03 -16.47
N ALA A 170 -0.86 -1.97 -15.53
CA ALA A 170 -2.10 -2.66 -15.17
C ALA A 170 -3.12 -1.71 -14.52
N GLU A 171 -2.64 -0.83 -13.63
CA GLU A 171 -3.46 0.17 -12.94
C GLU A 171 -4.00 1.20 -13.95
N LYS A 172 -3.13 1.75 -14.80
CA LYS A 172 -3.49 2.70 -15.85
C LYS A 172 -4.51 2.10 -16.83
N ALA A 173 -4.34 0.84 -17.22
CA ALA A 173 -5.27 0.16 -18.11
C ALA A 173 -6.66 0.01 -17.45
N ARG A 174 -6.74 -0.36 -16.16
CA ARG A 174 -8.00 -0.42 -15.41
C ARG A 174 -8.67 0.96 -15.32
N ILE A 175 -7.91 2.01 -14.92
CA ILE A 175 -8.41 3.38 -14.80
C ILE A 175 -9.03 3.83 -16.13
N GLN A 176 -8.34 3.63 -17.24
CA GLN A 176 -8.83 4.00 -18.58
C GLN A 176 -10.06 3.17 -19.00
N ALA A 177 -10.06 1.86 -18.74
CA ALA A 177 -11.20 1.00 -19.03
C ALA A 177 -12.45 1.39 -18.22
N ALA A 178 -12.28 1.92 -17.03
CA ALA A 178 -13.34 2.44 -16.16
C ALA A 178 -13.79 3.86 -16.53
N GLY A 179 -13.21 4.49 -17.57
CA GLY A 179 -13.56 5.82 -18.04
C GLY A 179 -12.79 6.97 -17.37
N GLY A 180 -11.77 6.67 -16.55
CA GLY A 180 -10.84 7.63 -15.99
C GLY A 180 -9.62 7.88 -16.90
N PHE A 181 -8.71 8.71 -16.42
CA PHE A 181 -7.42 8.97 -17.08
C PHE A 181 -6.32 9.14 -16.03
N VAL A 182 -5.06 9.04 -16.48
CA VAL A 182 -3.89 9.30 -15.63
C VAL A 182 -3.15 10.47 -16.24
N ASP A 183 -2.92 11.52 -15.43
CA ASP A 183 -2.20 12.72 -15.80
C ASP A 183 -1.25 13.11 -14.67
N PHE A 184 0.03 13.39 -14.98
CA PHE A 184 1.11 13.66 -14.02
C PHE A 184 1.15 12.65 -12.85
N GLY A 185 1.00 11.36 -13.15
CA GLY A 185 1.03 10.30 -12.12
C GLY A 185 -0.22 10.22 -11.25
N ARG A 186 -1.30 10.97 -11.57
CA ARG A 186 -2.52 11.08 -10.77
C ARG A 186 -3.75 10.60 -11.53
N VAL A 187 -4.64 9.90 -10.82
CA VAL A 187 -5.96 9.50 -11.31
C VAL A 187 -6.82 10.75 -11.48
N ASN A 188 -7.33 10.99 -12.70
CA ASN A 188 -8.11 12.16 -13.08
C ASN A 188 -7.42 13.50 -12.73
N GLY A 189 -6.06 13.49 -12.65
CA GLY A 189 -5.27 14.67 -12.28
C GLY A 189 -5.31 15.01 -10.78
N ASN A 190 -5.91 14.17 -9.93
CA ASN A 190 -6.13 14.45 -8.51
C ASN A 190 -5.44 13.46 -7.56
N LEU A 191 -5.80 12.18 -7.58
CA LEU A 191 -5.38 11.18 -6.61
C LEU A 191 -4.06 10.51 -7.03
N ALA A 192 -3.06 10.49 -6.13
CA ALA A 192 -1.72 9.97 -6.42
C ALA A 192 -1.60 8.44 -6.35
N LEU A 193 -2.64 7.76 -5.90
CA LEU A 193 -2.70 6.30 -5.82
C LEU A 193 -3.85 5.74 -6.66
N SER A 194 -3.78 4.45 -7.00
CA SER A 194 -4.75 3.81 -7.89
C SER A 194 -5.65 2.80 -7.20
N ARG A 195 -5.32 2.42 -5.95
CA ARG A 195 -6.17 1.56 -5.11
C ARG A 195 -6.26 2.11 -3.70
N ALA A 196 -7.46 2.08 -3.13
CA ALA A 196 -7.76 2.55 -1.77
C ALA A 196 -9.08 1.98 -1.27
N ILE A 197 -9.25 1.95 0.05
CA ILE A 197 -10.54 1.87 0.73
C ILE A 197 -11.09 3.30 0.83
N GLY A 198 -12.39 3.50 0.62
CA GLY A 198 -12.97 4.85 0.51
C GLY A 198 -12.87 5.43 -0.89
N ASP A 199 -12.58 6.71 -1.03
CA ASP A 199 -12.47 7.41 -2.32
C ASP A 199 -13.68 7.15 -3.23
N PHE A 200 -14.87 7.19 -2.67
CA PHE A 200 -16.10 6.75 -3.33
C PHE A 200 -16.47 7.58 -4.56
N GLU A 201 -15.88 8.76 -4.72
CA GLU A 201 -16.08 9.57 -5.93
C GLU A 201 -15.54 8.88 -7.20
N PHE A 202 -14.54 8.01 -7.05
CA PHE A 202 -13.95 7.22 -8.15
C PHE A 202 -14.59 5.82 -8.31
N LYS A 203 -15.62 5.48 -7.51
CA LYS A 203 -16.27 4.16 -7.45
C LYS A 203 -17.75 4.20 -7.82
N LYS A 204 -18.13 5.10 -8.75
CA LYS A 204 -19.54 5.39 -9.09
C LYS A 204 -20.05 4.69 -10.35
N SER A 205 -19.24 3.91 -11.06
CA SER A 205 -19.66 3.21 -12.25
C SER A 205 -20.57 2.02 -11.87
N ALA A 206 -21.89 2.17 -12.09
CA ALA A 206 -22.87 1.13 -11.77
C ALA A 206 -22.76 -0.11 -12.66
N GLU A 207 -22.07 0.00 -13.81
CA GLU A 207 -21.94 -1.07 -14.80
C GLU A 207 -20.67 -1.92 -14.57
N LEU A 208 -19.76 -1.45 -13.73
CA LEU A 208 -18.52 -2.16 -13.43
C LEU A 208 -18.56 -2.80 -12.04
N PRO A 209 -18.01 -4.01 -11.90
CA PRO A 209 -17.86 -4.61 -10.57
C PRO A 209 -16.84 -3.82 -9.73
N PRO A 210 -16.84 -3.97 -8.40
CA PRO A 210 -15.98 -3.21 -7.50
C PRO A 210 -14.48 -3.29 -7.85
N GLU A 211 -14.00 -4.41 -8.36
CA GLU A 211 -12.60 -4.66 -8.74
C GLU A 211 -12.16 -3.87 -9.97
N GLN A 212 -13.11 -3.40 -10.77
CA GLN A 212 -12.86 -2.72 -12.05
C GLN A 212 -13.19 -1.23 -12.02
N GLN A 213 -13.49 -0.68 -10.87
CA GLN A 213 -13.71 0.77 -10.71
C GLN A 213 -12.42 1.57 -10.99
N ILE A 214 -12.55 2.88 -11.22
CA ILE A 214 -11.39 3.77 -11.47
C ILE A 214 -10.36 3.64 -10.34
N VAL A 215 -10.81 3.76 -9.09
CA VAL A 215 -10.06 3.34 -7.89
C VAL A 215 -10.76 2.14 -7.30
N THR A 216 -10.03 1.17 -6.77
CA THR A 216 -10.62 -0.03 -6.19
C THR A 216 -10.00 -0.35 -4.84
N ALA A 217 -10.81 -0.90 -3.93
CA ALA A 217 -10.31 -1.49 -2.69
C ALA A 217 -9.82 -2.93 -2.87
N TYR A 218 -9.96 -3.53 -4.07
CA TYR A 218 -9.55 -4.92 -4.30
C TYR A 218 -8.05 -5.08 -4.15
N PRO A 219 -7.55 -5.90 -3.19
CA PRO A 219 -6.14 -6.02 -2.93
C PRO A 219 -5.47 -7.04 -3.84
N ASP A 220 -4.20 -6.84 -4.13
CA ASP A 220 -3.31 -7.93 -4.51
C ASP A 220 -2.94 -8.72 -3.25
N VAL A 221 -2.82 -10.04 -3.38
CA VAL A 221 -2.52 -10.91 -2.23
C VAL A 221 -1.35 -11.82 -2.56
N GLU A 222 -0.22 -11.58 -1.88
CA GLU A 222 0.98 -12.41 -1.91
C GLU A 222 0.96 -13.43 -0.77
N ILE A 223 1.54 -14.62 -1.00
CA ILE A 223 1.62 -15.69 -0.02
C ILE A 223 3.08 -16.15 0.09
N HIS A 224 3.58 -16.18 1.31
CA HIS A 224 4.94 -16.65 1.61
C HIS A 224 4.91 -17.80 2.62
N ASP A 225 5.58 -18.90 2.31
CA ASP A 225 5.82 -20.00 3.24
C ASP A 225 7.01 -19.64 4.14
N ILE A 226 6.78 -19.59 5.46
CA ILE A 226 7.81 -19.21 6.43
C ILE A 226 8.91 -20.25 6.49
N THR A 227 10.15 -19.79 6.40
CA THR A 227 11.37 -20.59 6.50
C THR A 227 12.21 -20.21 7.71
N GLU A 228 13.18 -21.03 8.10
CA GLU A 228 14.10 -20.75 9.21
C GLU A 228 15.00 -19.51 8.98
N ASP A 229 15.09 -19.05 7.73
CA ASP A 229 15.88 -17.89 7.33
C ASP A 229 15.13 -16.57 7.50
N ASP A 230 13.80 -16.62 7.62
CA ASP A 230 12.94 -15.46 7.78
C ASP A 230 13.08 -14.90 9.21
N GLU A 231 13.36 -13.61 9.31
CA GLU A 231 13.66 -12.96 10.57
C GLU A 231 12.48 -12.14 11.09
N PHE A 232 11.96 -11.22 10.28
CA PHE A 232 10.88 -10.33 10.65
C PHE A 232 10.18 -9.76 9.43
N VAL A 233 8.96 -9.24 9.61
CA VAL A 233 8.18 -8.52 8.60
C VAL A 233 8.06 -7.07 9.01
N VAL A 234 8.14 -6.15 8.04
CA VAL A 234 7.92 -4.72 8.22
C VAL A 234 6.72 -4.30 7.37
N LEU A 235 5.73 -3.65 7.99
CA LEU A 235 4.63 -2.97 7.32
C LEU A 235 4.76 -1.48 7.63
N ALA A 236 4.68 -0.62 6.61
CA ALA A 236 4.72 0.83 6.83
C ALA A 236 3.97 1.58 5.72
N CYS A 237 3.58 2.83 6.03
CA CYS A 237 3.06 3.79 5.05
C CYS A 237 4.20 4.39 4.21
N ASP A 238 3.85 5.16 3.19
CA ASP A 238 4.82 5.79 2.29
C ASP A 238 5.71 6.82 2.99
N GLY A 239 5.30 7.42 4.12
CA GLY A 239 6.15 8.29 4.95
C GLY A 239 7.47 7.64 5.38
N ILE A 240 7.55 6.31 5.39
CA ILE A 240 8.80 5.55 5.61
C ILE A 240 9.45 5.18 4.27
N TRP A 241 8.68 4.64 3.31
CA TRP A 241 9.21 4.09 2.07
C TRP A 241 9.71 5.15 1.09
N ASP A 242 9.18 6.37 1.16
CA ASP A 242 9.67 7.53 0.40
C ASP A 242 11.02 8.04 0.92
N CYS A 243 11.32 7.78 2.21
CA CYS A 243 12.57 8.18 2.85
C CYS A 243 13.69 7.16 2.68
N GLN A 244 13.36 5.86 2.66
CA GLN A 244 14.32 4.76 2.75
C GLN A 244 13.96 3.64 1.79
N SER A 245 14.97 3.07 1.11
CA SER A 245 14.77 1.85 0.32
C SER A 245 14.35 0.67 1.21
N SER A 246 13.65 -0.31 0.64
CA SER A 246 13.25 -1.52 1.36
C SER A 246 14.46 -2.23 2.01
N GLN A 247 15.61 -2.26 1.32
CA GLN A 247 16.82 -2.87 1.83
C GLN A 247 17.39 -2.09 3.01
N ALA A 248 17.45 -0.75 2.93
CA ALA A 248 17.94 0.11 4.02
C ALA A 248 17.09 -0.05 5.29
N VAL A 249 15.76 -0.13 5.15
CA VAL A 249 14.84 -0.38 6.27
C VAL A 249 15.13 -1.73 6.93
N ILE A 250 15.29 -2.81 6.17
CA ILE A 250 15.60 -4.14 6.71
C ILE A 250 16.95 -4.15 7.44
N GLU A 251 17.97 -3.51 6.89
CA GLU A 251 19.28 -3.39 7.52
C GLU A 251 19.26 -2.58 8.82
N PHE A 252 18.49 -1.48 8.82
CA PHE A 252 18.28 -0.64 9.99
C PHE A 252 17.57 -1.41 11.12
N VAL A 253 16.47 -2.08 10.82
CA VAL A 253 15.74 -2.91 11.79
C VAL A 253 16.65 -4.00 12.37
N ARG A 254 17.39 -4.67 11.50
CA ARG A 254 18.32 -5.72 11.90
C ARG A 254 19.40 -5.17 12.85
N ARG A 255 19.89 -3.96 12.61
CA ARG A 255 20.84 -3.27 13.50
C ARG A 255 20.23 -2.97 14.87
N GLY A 256 19.00 -2.48 14.93
CA GLY A 256 18.29 -2.25 16.19
C GLY A 256 18.10 -3.55 17.00
N ILE A 257 17.78 -4.66 16.33
CA ILE A 257 17.66 -5.97 16.95
C ILE A 257 19.02 -6.42 17.53
N VAL A 258 20.12 -6.28 16.79
CA VAL A 258 21.48 -6.59 17.29
C VAL A 258 21.84 -5.75 18.51
N ALA A 259 21.40 -4.49 18.53
CA ALA A 259 21.58 -3.58 19.68
C ALA A 259 20.58 -3.88 20.83
N LYS A 260 19.76 -4.91 20.71
CA LYS A 260 18.75 -5.32 21.70
C LYS A 260 17.71 -4.24 22.03
N GLN A 261 17.38 -3.40 21.05
CA GLN A 261 16.29 -2.43 21.17
C GLN A 261 14.95 -3.14 21.08
N ASP A 262 13.94 -2.65 21.80
CA ASP A 262 12.56 -3.11 21.60
C ASP A 262 12.06 -2.71 20.20
N LEU A 263 11.18 -3.53 19.60
CA LEU A 263 10.74 -3.32 18.21
C LEU A 263 10.04 -1.97 18.03
N ALA A 264 9.24 -1.52 19.01
CA ALA A 264 8.64 -0.19 18.94
C ALA A 264 9.70 0.93 18.98
N ALA A 265 10.75 0.79 19.79
CA ALA A 265 11.86 1.74 19.81
C ALA A 265 12.62 1.78 18.48
N ILE A 266 12.72 0.67 17.76
CA ILE A 266 13.31 0.64 16.42
C ILE A 266 12.40 1.40 15.43
N CYS A 267 11.06 1.25 15.52
CA CYS A 267 10.11 2.05 14.73
C CYS A 267 10.28 3.55 15.01
N GLU A 268 10.34 3.95 16.29
CA GLU A 268 10.55 5.35 16.68
C GLU A 268 11.84 5.93 16.10
N ASN A 269 12.93 5.15 16.17
CA ASN A 269 14.23 5.57 15.64
C ASN A 269 14.21 5.69 14.10
N MET A 270 13.48 4.83 13.40
CA MET A 270 13.29 4.93 11.96
C MET A 270 12.58 6.22 11.59
N MET A 271 11.49 6.58 12.30
CA MET A 271 10.76 7.83 12.08
C MET A 271 11.64 9.05 12.33
N ASP A 272 12.46 9.05 13.39
CA ASP A 272 13.40 10.13 13.66
C ASP A 272 14.44 10.27 12.53
N ASN A 273 14.86 9.16 11.92
CA ASN A 273 15.77 9.18 10.77
C ASN A 273 15.10 9.64 9.48
N CYS A 274 13.80 9.38 9.31
CA CYS A 274 13.03 9.81 8.13
C CYS A 274 12.59 11.27 8.22
N LEU A 275 12.42 11.83 9.43
CA LEU A 275 11.89 13.18 9.63
C LEU A 275 12.78 14.24 8.98
N ALA A 276 12.20 15.06 8.10
CA ALA A 276 12.89 16.17 7.48
C ALA A 276 13.28 17.25 8.51
N SER A 277 14.43 17.89 8.30
CA SER A 277 14.91 18.97 9.17
C SER A 277 14.07 20.26 9.06
N ASN A 278 13.35 20.43 7.95
CA ASN A 278 12.43 21.55 7.73
C ASN A 278 11.31 21.09 6.77
N SER A 279 10.24 21.89 6.68
CA SER A 279 9.09 21.63 5.83
C SER A 279 9.04 22.48 4.57
N ASP A 280 10.11 23.19 4.21
CA ASP A 280 10.11 24.20 3.14
C ASP A 280 9.69 23.64 1.78
N THR A 281 10.03 22.38 1.51
CA THR A 281 9.67 21.72 0.26
C THR A 281 8.37 20.91 0.35
N GLY A 282 7.89 20.58 1.57
CA GLY A 282 6.75 19.68 1.80
C GLY A 282 6.94 18.29 1.18
N GLY A 283 8.21 17.90 0.98
CA GLY A 283 8.60 16.66 0.31
C GLY A 283 8.92 15.51 1.28
N VAL A 284 9.90 14.70 0.88
CA VAL A 284 10.33 13.51 1.63
C VAL A 284 10.65 13.83 3.09
N GLY A 285 10.12 13.02 4.01
CA GLY A 285 10.28 13.19 5.46
C GLY A 285 9.33 14.21 6.11
N CYS A 286 8.34 14.71 5.36
CA CYS A 286 7.33 15.63 5.88
C CYS A 286 5.96 14.99 6.10
N ASP A 287 5.82 13.69 5.89
CA ASP A 287 4.54 13.00 6.00
C ASP A 287 4.23 12.45 7.40
N ASN A 288 2.99 11.96 7.58
CA ASN A 288 2.66 11.05 8.64
C ASN A 288 3.50 9.78 8.50
N MET A 289 3.87 9.17 9.59
CA MET A 289 4.70 7.97 9.60
C MET A 289 4.09 6.92 10.51
N THR A 290 3.86 5.73 9.96
CA THR A 290 3.39 4.56 10.72
C THR A 290 4.18 3.34 10.29
N MET A 291 4.75 2.62 11.26
CA MET A 291 5.57 1.43 11.02
C MET A 291 5.26 0.33 12.05
N VAL A 292 5.12 -0.88 11.54
CA VAL A 292 4.95 -2.11 12.34
C VAL A 292 6.09 -3.06 12.01
N ILE A 293 6.75 -3.60 13.03
CA ILE A 293 7.74 -4.67 12.91
C ILE A 293 7.19 -5.91 13.60
N VAL A 294 7.15 -7.04 12.90
CA VAL A 294 6.71 -8.33 13.44
C VAL A 294 7.86 -9.33 13.40
N GLY A 295 8.39 -9.69 14.55
CA GLY A 295 9.45 -10.70 14.69
C GLY A 295 8.88 -12.12 14.65
N LEU A 296 9.46 -12.98 13.82
CA LEU A 296 9.05 -14.37 13.60
C LEU A 296 9.82 -15.30 14.56
N LEU A 297 9.21 -15.69 15.67
CA LEU A 297 9.90 -16.45 16.71
C LEU A 297 10.19 -17.92 16.32
N GLN A 298 9.33 -18.56 15.54
CA GLN A 298 9.53 -19.93 15.02
C GLN A 298 9.92 -20.93 16.10
N GLY A 299 9.25 -20.88 17.27
CA GLY A 299 9.51 -21.76 18.41
C GLY A 299 10.66 -21.33 19.31
N ARG A 300 11.32 -20.19 19.04
CA ARG A 300 12.33 -19.55 19.92
C ARG A 300 11.65 -18.68 20.96
N THR A 301 12.35 -18.40 22.07
CA THR A 301 11.96 -17.26 22.94
C THR A 301 12.39 -15.93 22.30
N LYS A 302 11.84 -14.80 22.79
CA LYS A 302 12.25 -13.46 22.37
C LYS A 302 13.77 -13.30 22.46
N GLU A 303 14.37 -13.68 23.58
CA GLU A 303 15.80 -13.55 23.84
C GLU A 303 16.63 -14.41 22.87
N GLN A 304 16.21 -15.64 22.62
CA GLN A 304 16.87 -16.54 21.66
C GLN A 304 16.79 -15.97 20.24
N TRP A 305 15.65 -15.42 19.84
CA TRP A 305 15.49 -14.81 18.53
C TRP A 305 16.43 -13.61 18.33
N TYR A 306 16.55 -12.70 19.34
CA TYR A 306 17.50 -11.58 19.31
C TYR A 306 18.96 -12.10 19.24
N GLU A 307 19.30 -13.12 20.03
CA GLU A 307 20.65 -13.67 20.05
C GLU A 307 21.01 -14.36 18.74
N ASP A 308 20.05 -15.05 18.09
CA ASP A 308 20.30 -15.76 16.84
C ASP A 308 20.54 -14.76 15.70
N ILE A 309 19.76 -13.68 15.61
CA ILE A 309 20.01 -12.62 14.62
C ILE A 309 21.36 -11.95 14.90
N ALA A 310 21.69 -11.64 16.15
CA ALA A 310 23.00 -11.07 16.49
C ALA A 310 24.16 -12.00 16.11
N LYS A 311 24.02 -13.33 16.30
CA LYS A 311 25.01 -14.32 15.86
C LYS A 311 25.17 -14.36 14.35
N ARG A 312 24.04 -14.35 13.60
CA ARG A 312 24.05 -14.30 12.14
C ARG A 312 24.83 -13.08 11.64
N VAL A 313 24.56 -11.90 12.22
CA VAL A 313 25.29 -10.66 11.88
C VAL A 313 26.78 -10.77 12.21
N ALA A 314 27.12 -11.27 13.39
CA ALA A 314 28.53 -11.46 13.79
C ALA A 314 29.28 -12.45 12.88
N ASN A 315 28.58 -13.42 12.31
CA ASN A 315 29.12 -14.38 11.34
C ASN A 315 29.19 -13.83 9.91
N GLY A 316 28.72 -12.59 9.65
CA GLY A 316 28.66 -12.02 8.31
C GLY A 316 27.54 -12.62 7.44
N GLU A 317 26.48 -13.15 8.04
CA GLU A 317 25.35 -13.74 7.34
C GLU A 317 24.35 -12.63 6.94
N GLY A 318 24.61 -12.02 5.80
CA GLY A 318 23.79 -10.99 5.19
C GLY A 318 24.04 -9.57 5.70
N PRO A 319 23.48 -8.56 5.01
CA PRO A 319 23.73 -7.16 5.29
C PRO A 319 23.07 -6.71 6.61
N CYS A 320 23.67 -5.69 7.22
CA CYS A 320 23.18 -5.05 8.43
C CYS A 320 23.74 -3.63 8.48
N ALA A 321 22.92 -2.65 8.83
CA ALA A 321 23.36 -1.27 8.93
C ALA A 321 24.54 -1.10 9.93
N PRO A 322 25.40 -0.07 9.77
CA PRO A 322 26.49 0.21 10.67
C PRO A 322 26.04 0.44 12.12
N PRO A 323 26.92 0.21 13.14
CA PRO A 323 26.56 0.33 14.56
C PRO A 323 26.02 1.71 14.96
N GLU A 324 26.50 2.78 14.37
CA GLU A 324 26.11 4.17 14.60
C GLU A 324 24.62 4.43 14.37
N TYR A 325 23.96 3.66 13.53
CA TYR A 325 22.52 3.76 13.31
C TYR A 325 21.67 3.38 14.54
N ALA A 326 22.20 2.54 15.41
CA ALA A 326 21.51 2.20 16.66
C ALA A 326 21.64 3.31 17.74
N GLU A 327 22.63 4.19 17.61
CA GLU A 327 22.94 5.24 18.58
C GLU A 327 22.38 6.60 18.18
N PHE A 328 22.13 6.81 16.89
CA PHE A 328 21.74 8.10 16.34
C PHE A 328 20.26 8.43 16.64
N ARG A 329 20.05 9.61 17.18
CA ARG A 329 18.72 10.18 17.49
C ARG A 329 18.64 11.59 16.91
N GLY A 330 17.81 11.81 15.90
CA GLY A 330 17.57 13.15 15.41
C GLY A 330 17.27 13.22 13.90
N PRO A 331 16.73 14.35 13.43
CA PRO A 331 16.36 14.52 12.04
C PRO A 331 17.58 14.53 11.12
N GLY A 332 17.47 13.78 10.04
CA GLY A 332 18.25 14.02 8.85
C GLY A 332 19.69 13.54 8.84
N VAL A 333 19.99 12.27 9.16
CA VAL A 333 21.18 11.64 8.60
C VAL A 333 20.81 11.01 7.26
N HIS A 334 20.80 11.85 6.24
CA HIS A 334 20.90 11.36 4.88
C HIS A 334 22.33 10.86 4.68
N HIS A 335 22.56 9.56 4.84
CA HIS A 335 23.80 8.99 4.36
C HIS A 335 23.79 9.13 2.83
N ASN A 336 24.69 10.00 2.35
CA ASN A 336 25.14 9.93 0.98
C ASN A 336 25.88 8.59 0.83
N ASN A 337 25.16 7.50 0.61
CA ASN A 337 25.74 6.28 0.09
C ASN A 337 26.00 6.50 -1.40
N ASP A 338 27.12 7.16 -1.67
CA ASP A 338 27.67 7.33 -3.01
C ASP A 338 28.44 6.08 -3.46
N ASP A 339 28.16 4.92 -2.88
CA ASP A 339 28.75 3.64 -3.27
C ASP A 339 27.76 2.49 -3.09
N SER A 340 26.94 2.28 -4.08
CA SER A 340 26.61 0.99 -4.68
C SER A 340 25.35 1.09 -5.55
N ALA A 341 25.59 1.36 -6.81
CA ALA A 341 24.68 1.00 -7.88
C ALA A 341 24.64 -0.54 -8.01
N ASP A 342 23.90 -1.21 -7.13
CA ASP A 342 23.54 -2.62 -7.26
C ASP A 342 22.24 -2.93 -6.48
N ASP A 343 21.26 -2.02 -6.49
CA ASP A 343 19.88 -2.41 -6.26
C ASP A 343 19.30 -2.88 -7.58
N ILE A 344 19.49 -4.17 -7.80
CA ILE A 344 18.77 -4.90 -8.85
C ILE A 344 17.33 -5.03 -8.36
N ASP A 345 16.50 -4.03 -8.64
CA ASP A 345 15.07 -4.22 -8.86
C ASP A 345 14.96 -5.10 -10.12
N MET A 346 14.99 -6.40 -9.91
CA MET A 346 14.68 -7.35 -10.97
C MET A 346 13.18 -7.30 -11.24
N ASP A 347 12.87 -6.64 -12.32
CA ASP A 347 11.63 -6.54 -13.10
C ASP A 347 10.93 -5.20 -13.00
N LEU A 348 11.46 -4.23 -13.75
CA LEU A 348 10.67 -3.29 -14.58
C LEU A 348 11.63 -2.17 -15.04
N ASP A 349 12.28 -2.34 -16.12
CA ASP A 349 12.57 -1.36 -17.14
C ASP A 349 13.91 -1.59 -17.86
N GLN A 350 13.94 -2.55 -18.75
CA GLN A 350 15.01 -2.65 -19.76
C GLN A 350 14.78 -1.71 -20.96
N ARG A 351 14.13 -0.55 -20.83
CA ARG A 351 13.86 0.27 -22.02
C ARG A 351 14.30 1.72 -22.01
N PHE A 352 14.89 2.25 -20.94
CA PHE A 352 15.45 3.61 -21.00
C PHE A 352 16.81 3.72 -20.30
N ARG A 353 17.88 3.37 -21.00
CA ARG A 353 19.20 3.94 -20.75
C ARG A 353 19.45 5.03 -21.79
N PRO A 354 19.44 6.31 -21.46
CA PRO A 354 20.15 7.29 -22.25
C PRO A 354 21.65 7.17 -21.91
N ASN A 355 22.41 6.77 -22.91
CA ASN A 355 23.85 6.86 -22.88
C ASN A 355 24.21 8.36 -22.95
N ASN A 356 24.70 8.93 -21.86
CA ASN A 356 25.81 9.88 -21.83
C ASN A 356 25.92 10.51 -20.43
N GLY A 357 27.14 10.46 -19.91
CA GLY A 357 27.53 11.07 -18.67
C GLY A 357 27.32 12.59 -18.67
N MET A 358 26.56 13.01 -17.69
CA MET A 358 26.61 14.30 -17.00
C MET A 358 25.73 14.15 -15.76
N GLY A 359 26.31 14.36 -14.60
CA GLY A 359 25.65 14.15 -13.32
C GLY A 359 24.58 15.19 -13.04
N GLY A 360 23.35 14.85 -13.38
CA GLY A 360 22.16 15.53 -12.88
C GLY A 360 21.50 14.65 -11.82
N ARG A 361 21.23 15.17 -10.64
CA ARG A 361 20.45 14.49 -9.60
C ARG A 361 18.97 14.58 -9.97
N ILE A 362 18.31 13.43 -10.06
CA ILE A 362 16.85 13.34 -10.14
C ILE A 362 16.34 13.19 -8.70
N ILE A 363 15.54 14.12 -8.23
CA ILE A 363 14.82 14.02 -6.96
C ILE A 363 13.40 13.63 -7.30
N LEU A 364 12.99 12.43 -6.87
CA LEU A 364 11.60 11.98 -6.91
C LEU A 364 10.88 12.59 -5.71
N LEU A 365 9.84 13.37 -5.96
CA LEU A 365 8.93 13.84 -4.92
C LEU A 365 7.87 12.78 -4.66
N GLY A 366 7.38 12.66 -3.42
CA GLY A 366 6.37 11.68 -2.99
C GLY A 366 5.03 11.74 -3.74
N ASP A 367 4.87 12.71 -4.65
CA ASP A 367 3.75 12.84 -5.58
C ASP A 367 4.04 12.27 -6.98
N GLY A 368 5.18 11.61 -7.18
CA GLY A 368 5.60 11.07 -8.49
C GLY A 368 6.15 12.12 -9.45
N THR A 369 6.43 13.35 -8.99
CA THR A 369 7.04 14.40 -9.82
C THR A 369 8.56 14.27 -9.79
N GLU A 370 9.20 14.18 -10.96
CA GLU A 370 10.65 14.22 -11.12
C GLU A 370 11.14 15.66 -11.27
N ILE A 371 12.05 16.11 -10.41
CA ILE A 371 12.77 17.38 -10.57
C ILE A 371 14.21 17.07 -10.94
N SER A 372 14.60 17.45 -12.15
CA SER A 372 16.01 17.43 -12.61
C SER A 372 16.64 18.78 -12.24
N THR A 373 17.66 18.75 -11.37
CA THR A 373 18.49 19.93 -11.10
C THR A 373 19.71 19.87 -12.01
N GLU A 374 19.66 20.64 -13.09
CA GLU A 374 20.87 20.98 -13.83
C GLU A 374 21.64 22.03 -13.02
N ALA A 375 22.91 21.77 -12.76
CA ALA A 375 23.79 22.77 -12.17
C ALA A 375 23.99 23.91 -13.17
N PRO A 376 23.92 25.19 -12.76
CA PRO A 376 24.21 26.28 -13.64
C PRO A 376 25.71 26.27 -13.96
N ASP A 377 26.02 26.23 -15.26
CA ASP A 377 27.37 26.43 -15.78
C ASP A 377 27.90 27.78 -15.29
N SER A 378 29.02 27.74 -14.57
CA SER A 378 29.79 28.94 -14.24
C SER A 378 30.52 29.40 -15.48
N GLU A 379 29.92 30.31 -16.23
CA GLU A 379 30.70 31.09 -17.20
C GLU A 379 31.56 32.13 -16.47
N MET A 380 32.86 31.94 -16.62
CA MET A 380 33.89 32.87 -16.24
C MET A 380 33.92 34.01 -17.25
N PHE A 381 33.75 35.23 -16.78
CA PHE A 381 33.92 36.47 -17.52
C PHE A 381 35.42 36.60 -17.91
N ASP A 382 35.68 36.75 -19.22
CA ASP A 382 36.82 37.50 -19.72
C ASP A 382 36.28 38.61 -20.62
N GLN A 383 36.57 39.85 -20.19
CA GLN A 383 36.45 41.06 -20.98
C GLN A 383 37.64 41.10 -21.98
N ASP A 384 37.36 41.40 -23.24
CA ASP A 384 38.12 42.45 -23.94
C ASP A 384 37.44 42.86 -25.24
N ASP A 385 37.58 44.16 -25.50
CA ASP A 385 36.98 45.04 -26.50
C ASP A 385 37.31 44.70 -27.99
N GLU A 386 36.46 45.04 -28.93
CA GLU A 386 36.60 46.09 -29.95
C GLU A 386 35.62 45.95 -31.13
N ASP A 387 35.12 47.13 -31.49
CA ASP A 387 34.28 47.54 -32.60
C ASP A 387 34.55 46.96 -33.99
N LYS A 388 33.50 46.76 -34.80
CA LYS A 388 33.22 47.52 -36.06
C LYS A 388 32.07 46.96 -36.90
N ASP A 389 31.25 47.94 -37.24
CA ASP A 389 30.30 48.11 -38.36
C ASP A 389 30.33 47.13 -39.54
N SER A 390 29.13 46.70 -39.97
CA SER A 390 28.46 47.09 -41.26
C SER A 390 27.37 46.11 -41.69
N GLU A 391 26.17 46.64 -41.86
CA GLU A 391 25.07 46.13 -42.71
C GLU A 391 25.35 46.42 -44.18
N PRO A 392 24.42 46.11 -45.13
CA PRO A 392 23.78 44.85 -45.51
C PRO A 392 23.90 44.58 -47.02
N GLU A 393 23.53 43.41 -47.55
CA GLU A 393 23.04 43.33 -48.95
C GLU A 393 22.12 42.13 -49.21
N LYS A 394 21.05 42.46 -49.89
CA LYS A 394 20.01 41.61 -50.50
C LYS A 394 20.54 40.96 -51.78
N THR A 395 19.98 39.82 -52.18
CA THR A 395 19.44 39.49 -53.53
C THR A 395 18.92 38.06 -53.53
N ASP A 396 17.65 37.86 -53.73
CA ASP A 396 16.88 37.52 -54.93
C ASP A 396 16.98 36.05 -55.47
N ALA A 397 15.87 35.38 -55.32
CA ALA A 397 15.01 34.65 -56.24
C ALA A 397 15.58 33.67 -57.30
N LYS A 398 14.91 32.54 -57.36
CA LYS A 398 14.20 31.87 -58.48
C LYS A 398 13.96 30.39 -58.14
N ASP A 399 12.74 29.96 -57.98
CA ASP A 399 11.69 29.54 -58.92
C ASP A 399 12.05 28.40 -59.86
N ASN A 400 11.35 27.30 -59.71
CA ASN A 400 10.73 26.42 -60.73
C ASN A 400 10.24 25.09 -60.11
N SER A 401 8.98 24.92 -59.83
CA SER A 401 7.81 24.53 -60.62
C SER A 401 7.86 23.14 -61.29
N ARG A 402 6.70 22.46 -61.06
CA ARG A 402 6.07 21.40 -61.88
C ARG A 402 6.34 19.95 -61.44
N THR A 403 5.39 19.06 -61.35
CA THR A 403 3.93 18.93 -61.69
C THR A 403 3.45 17.59 -61.14
N ALA A 404 2.35 17.58 -60.51
CA ALA A 404 1.10 16.84 -60.63
C ALA A 404 1.05 15.46 -61.31
N ARG A 405 0.33 14.52 -60.63
CA ARG A 405 -0.83 13.69 -61.08
C ARG A 405 -0.94 12.53 -60.11
N GLU A 406 -1.99 12.41 -59.30
CA GLU A 406 -3.33 11.83 -59.59
C GLU A 406 -3.28 10.45 -60.22
N GLU A 407 -3.80 9.43 -59.46
CA GLU A 407 -4.98 8.69 -59.81
C GLU A 407 -5.19 7.48 -58.85
N THR A 408 -6.31 7.44 -58.23
CA THR A 408 -7.08 6.25 -57.79
C THR A 408 -7.92 5.79 -58.99
N PRO A 409 -8.58 4.61 -59.10
CA PRO A 409 -9.26 3.81 -58.07
C PRO A 409 -9.24 2.26 -58.30
N GLY A 410 -9.88 1.52 -57.41
CA GLY A 410 -10.18 0.11 -57.38
C GLY A 410 -10.87 -0.49 -58.61
N PRO A 411 -11.59 -1.62 -58.64
CA PRO A 411 -12.25 -2.36 -57.56
C PRO A 411 -12.31 -3.90 -57.71
N SER A 412 -12.88 -4.57 -56.69
CA SER A 412 -13.84 -5.73 -56.73
C SER A 412 -13.46 -7.07 -57.40
N SER A 413 -13.81 -8.15 -56.69
CA SER A 413 -14.85 -9.16 -56.99
C SER A 413 -14.65 -10.38 -56.06
N LYS A 414 -15.66 -10.73 -55.25
CA LYS A 414 -16.73 -11.74 -55.48
C LYS A 414 -16.12 -13.15 -55.62
N SER A 415 -16.51 -14.15 -54.92
CA SER A 415 -17.80 -14.80 -54.61
C SER A 415 -17.43 -16.13 -53.94
N SER A 416 -18.13 -16.86 -53.20
CA SER A 416 -19.52 -17.25 -53.05
C SER A 416 -19.56 -18.50 -52.19
N ASN A 417 -20.57 -18.54 -51.31
CA ASN A 417 -21.50 -19.66 -51.11
C ASN A 417 -20.98 -21.01 -50.61
N THR A 418 -21.60 -21.68 -49.67
CA THR A 418 -23.01 -22.14 -49.50
C THR A 418 -23.09 -22.73 -48.09
N GLN A 419 -24.11 -22.41 -47.25
CA GLN A 419 -25.32 -23.16 -46.86
C GLN A 419 -25.07 -24.59 -46.34
N GLU A 420 -25.59 -25.01 -45.20
CA GLU A 420 -26.94 -25.30 -44.68
C GLU A 420 -26.84 -25.63 -43.20
N ALA A 421 -27.58 -25.11 -42.25
CA ALA A 421 -28.97 -25.31 -41.87
C ALA A 421 -29.33 -26.75 -41.46
N THR A 422 -29.79 -26.90 -40.24
CA THR A 422 -31.00 -27.58 -39.73
C THR A 422 -30.87 -27.80 -38.25
N GLU A 423 -31.67 -27.27 -37.50
CA GLU A 423 -33.04 -27.47 -36.99
C GLU A 423 -33.05 -27.94 -35.53
N SER A 424 -33.73 -27.13 -34.73
CA SER A 424 -34.37 -27.53 -33.46
C SER A 424 -35.61 -28.38 -33.72
N PRO A 425 -36.15 -29.15 -32.75
CA PRO A 425 -37.30 -28.60 -32.04
C PRO A 425 -37.48 -29.00 -30.55
N SER A 426 -37.99 -28.05 -29.84
CA SER A 426 -39.08 -27.96 -28.86
C SER A 426 -39.84 -29.25 -28.43
N SER A 427 -40.18 -29.27 -27.12
CA SER A 427 -41.54 -29.31 -26.55
C SER A 427 -41.45 -29.62 -25.04
N VAL A 428 -41.89 -28.69 -24.20
CA VAL A 428 -43.20 -28.61 -23.54
C VAL A 428 -43.55 -29.84 -22.70
N ASN A 429 -43.62 -29.69 -21.37
CA ASN A 429 -44.86 -29.93 -20.63
C ASN A 429 -44.82 -29.29 -19.22
N THR A 430 -45.83 -28.53 -18.99
CA THR A 430 -46.43 -28.04 -17.77
C THR A 430 -47.02 -29.18 -16.95
N GLU A 431 -46.93 -29.12 -15.62
CA GLU A 431 -48.05 -29.43 -14.75
C GLU A 431 -47.97 -28.72 -13.40
N LYS A 432 -49.11 -28.15 -13.06
CA LYS A 432 -49.50 -27.47 -11.83
C LYS A 432 -49.87 -28.49 -10.77
N SER A 433 -49.77 -28.05 -9.51
CA SER A 433 -50.80 -28.14 -8.42
C SER A 433 -50.09 -28.01 -7.09
N GLU A 434 -50.39 -27.21 -6.25
CA GLU A 434 -51.52 -26.77 -5.43
C GLU A 434 -51.06 -26.61 -4.00
N THR A 435 -51.26 -25.42 -3.48
CA THR A 435 -51.28 -25.11 -2.04
C THR A 435 -52.49 -25.76 -1.35
N PRO A 436 -52.46 -25.99 -0.01
CA PRO A 436 -53.36 -25.18 0.78
C PRO A 436 -52.78 -24.58 2.08
N ALA A 437 -53.46 -23.54 2.46
CA ALA A 437 -53.28 -22.68 3.59
C ALA A 437 -53.89 -23.21 4.88
N LYS A 438 -53.53 -22.48 5.98
CA LYS A 438 -54.15 -22.34 7.32
C LYS A 438 -53.72 -23.37 8.37
N ASP A 439 -53.22 -22.95 9.51
CA ASP A 439 -54.06 -22.36 10.54
C ASP A 439 -53.21 -21.63 11.62
N THR A 440 -53.78 -20.58 12.11
CA THR A 440 -53.48 -19.71 13.27
C THR A 440 -53.43 -20.45 14.60
N THR A 441 -52.50 -20.05 15.50
CA THR A 441 -52.84 -19.76 16.89
C THR A 441 -51.66 -19.07 17.63
N VAL A 442 -51.90 -17.87 18.09
CA VAL A 442 -51.22 -17.20 19.22
C VAL A 442 -51.94 -17.64 20.49
N PRO A 443 -51.25 -17.85 21.62
CA PRO A 443 -51.51 -16.96 22.77
C PRO A 443 -50.22 -16.59 23.54
N GLU A 444 -50.09 -15.37 23.92
CA GLU A 444 -50.47 -14.69 25.17
C GLU A 444 -49.34 -14.48 26.19
N LYS A 445 -49.17 -13.21 26.50
CA LYS A 445 -48.35 -12.58 27.52
C LYS A 445 -48.56 -13.16 28.94
N ILE A 446 -47.47 -13.23 29.70
CA ILE A 446 -47.52 -12.99 31.15
C ILE A 446 -46.25 -12.25 31.59
N VAL A 447 -46.43 -11.07 32.16
CA VAL A 447 -45.59 -10.29 33.09
C VAL A 447 -46.59 -9.88 34.20
N PRO A 448 -46.22 -9.56 35.43
CA PRO A 448 -44.96 -9.49 36.18
C PRO A 448 -45.10 -10.06 37.63
N GLY A 449 -43.98 -10.07 38.35
CA GLY A 449 -44.00 -10.28 39.80
C GLY A 449 -42.76 -9.71 40.47
N SER A 450 -42.93 -8.61 41.13
CA SER A 450 -42.01 -7.86 41.97
C SER A 450 -41.80 -8.45 43.36
N SER A 451 -40.77 -7.95 44.01
CA SER A 451 -40.49 -7.86 45.47
C SER A 451 -39.41 -8.80 45.98
N ALA A 452 -38.42 -8.37 46.63
CA ALA A 452 -38.07 -7.44 47.66
C ALA A 452 -37.06 -8.09 48.60
N GLU A 453 -36.05 -7.32 48.92
CA GLU A 453 -35.32 -7.23 50.21
C GLU A 453 -34.80 -8.47 50.95
N GLY A 454 -33.52 -8.37 51.31
CA GLY A 454 -32.91 -9.16 52.38
C GLY A 454 -31.47 -8.77 52.66
N LYS A 455 -31.28 -7.85 53.57
CA LYS A 455 -30.02 -7.40 54.19
C LYS A 455 -29.21 -8.50 54.86
N SER A 456 -27.92 -8.30 54.93
CA SER A 456 -27.08 -8.20 56.14
C SER A 456 -26.02 -9.30 56.37
N ASN A 457 -24.80 -8.79 56.52
CA ASN A 457 -23.74 -9.12 57.49
C ASN A 457 -23.14 -10.55 57.55
N LYS A 458 -21.94 -10.70 57.15
CA LYS A 458 -20.73 -10.66 58.03
C LYS A 458 -19.49 -10.58 57.14
#